data_b5027c9ddb8af1cc0159a8577f692b49
#
_entry.id   b5027c9ddb8af1cc0159a8577f692b49
#
_cell.length_a   1.000
_cell.length_b   1.000
_cell.length_c   1.000
_cell.angle_alpha   90.00
_cell.angle_beta   90.00
_cell.angle_gamma   90.00
#
_symmetry.space_group_name_H-M   'P 1'
#
loop_
_entity.id
_entity.type
_entity.pdbx_description
1 polymer ?
#
loop_
_entity_poly.entity_id
_entity_poly.type
_entity_poly.pdbx_seq_one_letter_code
_entity_poly.pdbx_strand_id
1 'polypeptide(L)'
;MPYQVTQGSGLWIASDTYVDGANTVHVPIISNKTISVVSANAGVTATAYSANQLIGTSQFTFSNVALKAGMGGVIQNASLYCDVVSTGQYLLRLFDKPITTAFTDKLAYGSYALTDTEAQNFIGDIEFSFGLASSLNTLYSITGVGMAFTTDSTGSPHIYGLLLSRNTNTMTGVSTSGLRVTLEILQ
;
A
#
# COMPACT_ATOMS: atom_id res chain seq x y z
N MET A 1 -11.12 -42.94 7.25
CA MET A 1 -10.32 -42.51 8.41
C MET A 1 -10.30 -41.00 8.44
N PRO A 2 -10.68 -40.34 9.52
CA PRO A 2 -10.63 -38.91 9.57
C PRO A 2 -9.17 -38.46 9.58
N TYR A 3 -8.80 -37.62 8.64
CA TYR A 3 -7.52 -36.92 8.65
C TYR A 3 -7.56 -35.90 9.79
N GLN A 4 -6.81 -36.12 10.83
CA GLN A 4 -6.55 -35.11 11.83
C GLN A 4 -5.46 -34.19 11.29
N VAL A 5 -5.82 -32.97 10.87
CA VAL A 5 -4.85 -31.92 10.61
C VAL A 5 -4.34 -31.46 11.97
N THR A 6 -3.17 -31.95 12.38
CA THR A 6 -2.50 -31.46 13.58
C THR A 6 -2.07 -30.04 13.30
N GLN A 7 -2.63 -29.09 14.02
CA GLN A 7 -2.18 -27.70 14.00
C GLN A 7 -0.74 -27.64 14.52
N GLY A 8 0.22 -27.70 13.60
CA GLY A 8 1.61 -27.41 13.88
C GLY A 8 1.89 -25.98 13.52
N SER A 9 2.31 -25.19 14.50
CA SER A 9 3.03 -23.91 14.33
C SER A 9 2.40 -22.88 13.37
N GLY A 10 1.20 -22.41 13.63
CA GLY A 10 0.78 -21.09 13.18
C GLY A 10 0.44 -20.91 11.70
N LEU A 11 0.48 -21.93 10.88
CA LEU A 11 0.03 -21.87 9.49
C LEU A 11 -1.49 -22.09 9.44
N TRP A 12 -2.25 -21.05 9.21
CA TRP A 12 -3.69 -21.17 8.93
C TRP A 12 -3.85 -21.55 7.46
N ILE A 13 -4.31 -22.78 7.21
CA ILE A 13 -4.76 -23.19 5.88
C ILE A 13 -6.24 -22.86 5.81
N ALA A 14 -6.63 -21.92 4.97
CA ALA A 14 -8.03 -21.75 4.63
C ALA A 14 -8.52 -23.05 4.00
N SER A 15 -9.59 -23.62 4.51
CA SER A 15 -10.18 -24.84 3.94
C SER A 15 -11.59 -24.55 3.47
N ASP A 16 -11.91 -25.02 2.29
CA ASP A 16 -13.30 -25.17 1.88
C ASP A 16 -13.85 -26.48 2.45
N THR A 17 -15.12 -26.49 2.81
CA THR A 17 -15.77 -27.67 3.33
C THR A 17 -16.82 -28.14 2.32
N TYR A 18 -16.73 -29.39 1.90
CA TYR A 18 -17.82 -30.02 1.19
C TYR A 18 -18.29 -31.28 1.93
N VAL A 19 -19.55 -31.63 1.79
CA VAL A 19 -20.15 -32.78 2.48
C VAL A 19 -20.22 -33.93 1.50
N ASP A 20 -19.53 -35.02 1.83
CA ASP A 20 -19.61 -36.29 1.12
C ASP A 20 -20.34 -37.31 2.02
N GLY A 21 -21.63 -37.48 1.77
CA GLY A 21 -22.50 -38.29 2.62
C GLY A 21 -22.59 -37.72 4.05
N ALA A 22 -22.20 -38.51 5.04
CA ALA A 22 -22.16 -38.09 6.44
C ALA A 22 -20.83 -37.46 6.87
N ASN A 23 -19.86 -37.30 5.95
CA ASN A 23 -18.54 -36.81 6.25
C ASN A 23 -18.35 -35.37 5.76
N THR A 24 -17.83 -34.51 6.62
CA THR A 24 -17.34 -33.19 6.24
C THR A 24 -15.90 -33.31 5.80
N VAL A 25 -15.61 -32.98 4.55
CA VAL A 25 -14.26 -33.01 3.99
C VAL A 25 -13.72 -31.58 3.98
N HIS A 26 -12.57 -31.38 4.62
CA HIS A 26 -11.83 -30.14 4.59
C HIS A 26 -10.79 -30.20 3.47
N VAL A 27 -11.00 -29.43 2.41
CA VAL A 27 -10.02 -29.31 1.33
C VAL A 27 -9.19 -28.06 1.60
N PRO A 28 -7.86 -28.17 1.77
CA PRO A 28 -7.03 -27.00 1.94
C PRO A 28 -7.10 -26.15 0.66
N ILE A 29 -7.54 -24.91 0.78
CA ILE A 29 -7.46 -23.95 -0.30
C ILE A 29 -6.05 -23.34 -0.26
N ILE A 30 -5.16 -23.85 -1.08
CA ILE A 30 -3.89 -23.19 -1.38
C ILE A 30 -4.21 -22.20 -2.49
N SER A 31 -4.73 -21.05 -2.12
CA SER A 31 -5.02 -19.97 -3.05
C SER A 31 -3.96 -18.89 -2.88
N ASN A 32 -3.07 -18.77 -3.82
CA ASN A 32 -2.29 -17.54 -4.02
C ASN A 32 -3.27 -16.50 -4.58
N LYS A 33 -3.97 -15.82 -3.69
CA LYS A 33 -4.91 -14.78 -4.08
C LYS A 33 -4.17 -13.46 -4.26
N THR A 34 -4.16 -12.96 -5.48
CA THR A 34 -3.77 -11.57 -5.73
C THR A 34 -4.97 -10.66 -5.50
N ILE A 35 -4.80 -9.67 -4.67
CA ILE A 35 -5.78 -8.61 -4.44
C ILE A 35 -5.23 -7.28 -4.94
N SER A 36 -6.12 -6.43 -5.44
CA SER A 36 -5.81 -5.04 -5.82
C SER A 36 -6.41 -4.12 -4.77
N VAL A 37 -5.58 -3.33 -4.12
CA VAL A 37 -6.00 -2.38 -3.08
C VAL A 37 -5.66 -0.97 -3.54
N VAL A 38 -6.69 -0.12 -3.57
CA VAL A 38 -6.57 1.27 -4.02
C VAL A 38 -6.74 2.21 -2.84
N SER A 39 -5.86 3.19 -2.72
CA SER A 39 -6.01 4.31 -1.79
C SER A 39 -5.86 5.63 -2.53
N ALA A 40 -6.74 6.57 -2.21
CA ALA A 40 -6.66 7.94 -2.70
C ALA A 40 -6.19 8.86 -1.57
N ASN A 41 -5.38 9.86 -1.93
CA ASN A 41 -4.94 10.90 -1.01
C ASN A 41 -5.71 12.21 -1.31
N ALA A 42 -6.19 12.84 -0.27
CA ALA A 42 -6.80 14.17 -0.32
C ALA A 42 -5.80 15.24 0.11
N GLY A 43 -6.02 16.48 -0.29
CA GLY A 43 -5.25 17.64 0.19
C GLY A 43 -3.98 17.93 -0.60
N VAL A 44 -3.89 17.44 -1.84
CA VAL A 44 -2.87 17.89 -2.79
C VAL A 44 -3.17 19.33 -3.20
N THR A 45 -2.21 20.21 -3.05
CA THR A 45 -2.34 21.60 -3.51
C THR A 45 -1.86 21.74 -4.95
N ALA A 46 -2.52 22.59 -5.72
CA ALA A 46 -2.21 22.84 -7.12
C ALA A 46 -0.91 23.66 -7.31
N THR A 47 0.20 23.20 -6.79
CA THR A 47 1.47 23.93 -6.83
C THR A 47 2.65 23.01 -7.07
N ALA A 48 3.78 23.59 -7.43
CA ALA A 48 5.02 22.86 -7.64
C ALA A 48 5.57 22.27 -6.33
N TYR A 49 6.12 21.07 -6.41
CA TYR A 49 6.85 20.41 -5.34
C TYR A 49 8.34 20.43 -5.64
N SER A 50 9.13 20.57 -4.59
CA SER A 50 10.58 20.34 -4.64
C SER A 50 10.91 18.90 -4.23
N ALA A 51 12.12 18.47 -4.48
CA ALA A 51 12.56 17.14 -4.07
C ALA A 51 12.40 16.92 -2.55
N ASN A 52 11.99 15.72 -2.17
CA ASN A 52 11.77 15.28 -0.80
C ASN A 52 10.66 16.04 -0.04
N GLN A 53 9.71 16.65 -0.74
CA GLN A 53 8.50 17.17 -0.12
C GLN A 53 7.39 16.14 -0.10
N LEU A 54 6.64 16.12 1.01
CA LEU A 54 5.41 15.34 1.16
C LEU A 54 4.32 15.86 0.22
N ILE A 55 3.57 14.95 -0.36
CA ILE A 55 2.47 15.22 -1.27
C ILE A 55 1.16 14.87 -0.58
N GLY A 56 0.31 15.88 -0.41
CA GLY A 56 -0.96 15.79 0.28
C GLY A 56 -0.86 16.03 1.79
N THR A 57 -2.02 16.14 2.43
CA THR A 57 -2.15 16.42 3.88
C THR A 57 -2.52 15.20 4.70
N SER A 58 -2.66 14.04 4.06
CA SER A 58 -3.01 12.78 4.70
C SER A 58 -2.20 11.62 4.12
N GLN A 59 -2.00 10.60 4.93
CA GLN A 59 -1.40 9.35 4.48
C GLN A 59 -2.37 8.55 3.59
N PHE A 60 -1.83 7.74 2.70
CA PHE A 60 -2.58 6.69 2.04
C PHE A 60 -2.89 5.58 3.05
N THR A 61 -4.10 5.03 2.97
CA THR A 61 -4.50 3.87 3.78
C THR A 61 -4.92 2.74 2.85
N PHE A 62 -4.13 1.69 2.83
CA PHE A 62 -4.41 0.48 2.06
C PHE A 62 -5.10 -0.53 2.97
N SER A 63 -6.41 -0.63 2.83
CA SER A 63 -7.24 -1.43 3.73
C SER A 63 -7.34 -2.90 3.27
N ASN A 64 -7.38 -3.81 4.24
CA ASN A 64 -7.56 -5.25 4.00
C ASN A 64 -6.48 -5.86 3.09
N VAL A 65 -5.23 -5.42 3.28
CA VAL A 65 -4.06 -5.91 2.54
C VAL A 65 -3.61 -7.31 2.99
N ALA A 66 -4.14 -7.80 4.10
CA ALA A 66 -3.93 -9.15 4.61
C ALA A 66 -5.26 -9.74 5.08
N LEU A 67 -5.32 -11.05 5.22
CA LEU A 67 -6.54 -11.76 5.65
C LEU A 67 -6.92 -11.43 7.10
N LYS A 68 -5.94 -11.11 7.92
CA LYS A 68 -6.12 -10.79 9.34
C LYS A 68 -4.97 -9.89 9.80
N ALA A 69 -5.24 -9.10 10.86
CA ALA A 69 -4.20 -8.35 11.57
C ALA A 69 -3.05 -9.27 12.04
N GLY A 70 -1.82 -8.82 11.90
CA GLY A 70 -0.61 -9.60 12.18
C GLY A 70 -0.22 -10.58 11.08
N MET A 71 -1.00 -10.71 10.02
CA MET A 71 -0.63 -11.45 8.81
C MET A 71 -0.02 -10.50 7.78
N GLY A 72 0.63 -11.07 6.80
CA GLY A 72 1.29 -10.30 5.76
C GLY A 72 0.97 -10.77 4.36
N GLY A 73 1.74 -10.27 3.43
CA GLY A 73 1.69 -10.60 2.02
C GLY A 73 2.94 -10.09 1.31
N VAL A 74 2.91 -10.17 -0.01
CA VAL A 74 3.98 -9.64 -0.87
C VAL A 74 3.37 -8.66 -1.86
N ILE A 75 3.82 -7.42 -1.86
CA ILE A 75 3.46 -6.44 -2.89
C ILE A 75 4.18 -6.85 -4.18
N GLN A 76 3.41 -7.26 -5.18
CA GLN A 76 3.92 -7.70 -6.47
C GLN A 76 4.11 -6.55 -7.44
N ASN A 77 3.10 -5.70 -7.51
CA ASN A 77 3.09 -4.55 -8.41
C ASN A 77 2.52 -3.33 -7.68
N ALA A 78 2.87 -2.16 -8.18
CA ALA A 78 2.32 -0.90 -7.72
C ALA A 78 2.05 0.05 -8.89
N SER A 79 1.00 0.86 -8.79
CA SER A 79 0.76 1.94 -9.73
C SER A 79 0.35 3.22 -9.01
N LEU A 80 0.76 4.35 -9.58
CA LEU A 80 0.36 5.69 -9.15
C LEU A 80 -0.35 6.36 -10.32
N TYR A 81 -1.61 6.71 -10.12
CA TYR A 81 -2.39 7.49 -11.06
C TYR A 81 -2.47 8.93 -10.60
N CYS A 82 -2.26 9.86 -11.52
CA CYS A 82 -2.45 11.29 -11.32
C CYS A 82 -3.39 11.79 -12.43
N ASP A 83 -4.48 12.46 -12.06
CA ASP A 83 -5.49 12.99 -12.99
C ASP A 83 -5.04 14.27 -13.73
N VAL A 84 -3.77 14.61 -13.62
CA VAL A 84 -3.10 15.67 -14.37
C VAL A 84 -1.84 15.14 -15.03
N VAL A 85 -1.36 15.87 -16.03
CA VAL A 85 -0.06 15.57 -16.63
C VAL A 85 1.04 15.91 -15.64
N SER A 86 1.88 14.93 -15.33
CA SER A 86 3.02 15.10 -14.45
C SER A 86 4.26 14.42 -15.01
N THR A 87 5.39 15.10 -14.88
CA THR A 87 6.73 14.56 -15.20
C THR A 87 7.51 14.27 -13.92
N GLY A 88 6.82 14.23 -12.78
CA GLY A 88 7.43 13.99 -11.49
C GLY A 88 8.00 12.57 -11.34
N GLN A 89 8.89 12.43 -10.39
CA GLN A 89 9.31 11.17 -9.83
C GLN A 89 8.84 11.12 -8.38
N TYR A 90 8.35 9.97 -7.94
CA TYR A 90 7.71 9.85 -6.64
C TYR A 90 8.26 8.67 -5.86
N LEU A 91 8.24 8.79 -4.53
CA LEU A 91 8.58 7.74 -3.60
C LEU A 91 7.38 7.50 -2.68
N LEU A 92 6.86 6.29 -2.70
CA LEU A 92 5.86 5.83 -1.74
C LEU A 92 6.57 5.13 -0.59
N ARG A 93 6.53 5.72 0.59
CA ARG A 93 7.10 5.17 1.82
C ARG A 93 6.02 4.46 2.62
N LEU A 94 6.18 3.16 2.88
CA LEU A 94 5.16 2.31 3.50
C LEU A 94 5.47 2.00 4.96
N PHE A 95 4.39 1.88 5.75
CA PHE A 95 4.42 1.61 7.18
C PHE A 95 3.33 0.58 7.56
N ASP A 96 3.58 -0.23 8.57
CA ASP A 96 2.62 -1.21 9.09
C ASP A 96 1.62 -0.60 10.10
N LYS A 97 1.89 0.60 10.61
CA LYS A 97 1.01 1.38 11.50
C LYS A 97 0.72 2.76 10.95
N PRO A 98 -0.41 3.35 11.37
CA PRO A 98 -0.73 4.70 10.95
C PRO A 98 0.30 5.70 11.49
N ILE A 99 0.63 6.67 10.65
CA ILE A 99 1.42 7.84 11.05
C ILE A 99 0.49 8.80 11.77
N THR A 100 0.80 9.12 13.01
CA THR A 100 0.01 10.01 13.88
C THR A 100 0.55 11.42 13.92
N THR A 101 1.85 11.59 13.63
CA THR A 101 2.45 12.91 13.52
C THR A 101 1.86 13.69 12.35
N ALA A 102 1.22 14.82 12.66
CA ALA A 102 0.59 15.66 11.67
C ALA A 102 1.60 16.23 10.66
N PHE A 103 1.22 16.29 9.41
CA PHE A 103 2.01 16.92 8.36
C PHE A 103 1.12 17.76 7.45
N THR A 104 1.76 18.65 6.71
CA THR A 104 1.10 19.50 5.72
C THR A 104 1.66 19.19 4.34
N ASP A 105 0.85 19.45 3.32
CA ASP A 105 1.30 19.38 1.95
C ASP A 105 2.54 20.25 1.73
N LYS A 106 3.52 19.76 0.97
CA LYS A 106 4.84 20.36 0.72
C LYS A 106 5.80 20.42 1.91
N LEU A 107 5.47 19.82 3.04
CA LEU A 107 6.44 19.74 4.13
C LEU A 107 7.68 18.97 3.64
N ALA A 108 8.86 19.57 3.81
CA ALA A 108 10.11 18.87 3.50
C ALA A 108 10.26 17.66 4.43
N TYR A 109 10.47 16.47 3.87
CA TYR A 109 10.54 15.23 4.66
C TYR A 109 11.67 15.27 5.72
N GLY A 110 12.78 15.94 5.42
CA GLY A 110 13.85 16.15 6.40
C GLY A 110 13.48 17.04 7.60
N SER A 111 12.38 17.82 7.47
CA SER A 111 11.80 18.62 8.55
C SER A 111 10.60 17.95 9.21
N TYR A 112 10.15 16.82 8.66
CA TYR A 112 9.05 16.04 9.20
C TYR A 112 9.59 15.13 10.32
N ALA A 113 9.22 15.48 11.55
CA ALA A 113 9.70 14.78 12.74
C ALA A 113 8.87 13.52 13.01
N LEU A 114 9.08 12.45 12.23
CA LEU A 114 8.60 11.13 12.63
C LEU A 114 9.16 10.80 14.02
N THR A 115 8.29 10.30 14.88
CA THR A 115 8.75 9.76 16.17
C THR A 115 9.55 8.48 15.94
N ASP A 116 10.41 8.11 16.89
CA ASP A 116 11.17 6.85 16.82
C ASP A 116 10.25 5.65 16.68
N THR A 117 9.08 5.69 17.34
CA THR A 117 8.07 4.63 17.26
C THR A 117 7.46 4.53 15.87
N GLU A 118 7.17 5.66 15.21
CA GLU A 118 6.66 5.65 13.83
C GLU A 118 7.72 5.19 12.83
N ALA A 119 8.96 5.61 13.03
CA ALA A 119 10.08 5.19 12.17
C ALA A 119 10.35 3.67 12.25
N GLN A 120 10.11 3.04 13.40
CA GLN A 120 10.24 1.59 13.57
C GLN A 120 9.19 0.78 12.81
N ASN A 121 8.07 1.40 12.42
CA ASN A 121 7.00 0.77 11.66
C ASN A 121 7.22 0.81 10.14
N PHE A 122 8.40 1.22 9.70
CA PHE A 122 8.76 1.30 8.28
C PHE A 122 8.86 -0.08 7.64
N ILE A 123 8.16 -0.27 6.52
CA ILE A 123 8.18 -1.50 5.71
C ILE A 123 9.20 -1.38 4.58
N GLY A 124 9.12 -0.30 3.80
CA GLY A 124 9.96 -0.10 2.63
C GLY A 124 9.49 1.04 1.74
N ASP A 125 10.25 1.30 0.69
CA ASP A 125 10.00 2.35 -0.29
C ASP A 125 9.71 1.76 -1.67
N ILE A 126 8.74 2.34 -2.40
CA ILE A 126 8.46 2.05 -3.81
C ILE A 126 8.68 3.32 -4.60
N GLU A 127 9.56 3.28 -5.60
CA GLU A 127 9.93 4.44 -6.42
C GLU A 127 9.23 4.42 -7.77
N PHE A 128 8.48 5.47 -8.08
CA PHE A 128 7.82 5.71 -9.37
C PHE A 128 8.66 6.69 -10.18
N SER A 129 9.53 6.17 -11.05
CA SER A 129 10.51 6.97 -11.80
C SER A 129 10.01 7.39 -13.19
N PHE A 130 9.16 6.59 -13.83
CA PHE A 130 8.66 6.85 -15.16
C PHE A 130 7.14 6.77 -15.22
N GLY A 131 6.51 7.87 -15.63
CA GLY A 131 5.08 7.94 -15.88
C GLY A 131 4.77 7.99 -17.38
N LEU A 132 3.74 7.26 -17.78
CA LEU A 132 3.15 7.36 -19.10
C LEU A 132 2.09 8.46 -19.05
N ALA A 133 2.43 9.63 -19.60
CA ALA A 133 1.52 10.76 -19.67
C ALA A 133 0.62 10.67 -20.89
N SER A 134 -0.67 10.92 -20.71
CA SER A 134 -1.62 11.27 -21.77
C SER A 134 -1.76 12.80 -21.84
N SER A 135 -2.70 13.29 -22.64
CA SER A 135 -3.00 14.73 -22.70
C SER A 135 -3.66 15.28 -21.41
N LEU A 136 -4.16 14.40 -20.53
CA LEU A 136 -4.97 14.80 -19.35
C LEU A 136 -4.49 14.20 -18.03
N ASN A 137 -3.74 13.09 -18.08
CA ASN A 137 -3.36 12.36 -16.87
C ASN A 137 -2.00 11.66 -17.02
N THR A 138 -1.49 11.13 -15.92
CA THR A 138 -0.25 10.35 -15.93
C THR A 138 -0.44 9.07 -15.11
N LEU A 139 0.03 7.95 -15.64
CA LEU A 139 0.07 6.66 -14.97
C LEU A 139 1.53 6.20 -14.82
N TYR A 140 1.90 5.90 -13.61
CA TYR A 140 3.14 5.22 -13.25
C TYR A 140 2.81 3.77 -12.91
N SER A 141 3.62 2.84 -13.41
CA SER A 141 3.44 1.41 -13.12
C SER A 141 4.78 0.75 -12.85
N ILE A 142 4.83 -0.04 -11.79
CA ILE A 142 6.00 -0.81 -11.40
C ILE A 142 5.56 -2.26 -11.23
N THR A 143 6.29 -3.15 -11.85
CA THR A 143 6.10 -4.59 -11.75
C THR A 143 7.27 -5.24 -11.04
N GLY A 144 7.02 -6.37 -10.36
CA GLY A 144 8.07 -7.11 -9.70
C GLY A 144 8.65 -6.42 -8.47
N VAL A 145 7.84 -5.68 -7.71
CA VAL A 145 8.25 -5.00 -6.46
C VAL A 145 8.84 -6.00 -5.48
N GLY A 146 8.18 -7.16 -5.27
CA GLY A 146 8.68 -8.24 -4.43
C GLY A 146 8.81 -7.88 -2.95
N MET A 147 8.12 -6.84 -2.47
CA MET A 147 8.23 -6.35 -1.09
C MET A 147 7.33 -7.15 -0.16
N ALA A 148 7.91 -7.93 0.73
CA ALA A 148 7.18 -8.59 1.81
C ALA A 148 6.82 -7.59 2.92
N PHE A 149 5.65 -7.77 3.52
CA PHE A 149 5.20 -6.98 4.66
C PHE A 149 4.42 -7.81 5.66
N THR A 150 4.28 -7.28 6.87
CA THR A 150 3.37 -7.80 7.90
C THR A 150 2.56 -6.61 8.41
N THR A 151 1.27 -6.81 8.67
CA THR A 151 0.40 -5.78 9.25
C THR A 151 0.51 -5.79 10.77
N ASP A 152 0.16 -4.68 11.42
CA ASP A 152 0.10 -4.62 12.89
C ASP A 152 -0.82 -5.71 13.44
N SER A 153 -0.34 -6.45 14.45
CA SER A 153 -1.09 -7.54 15.09
C SER A 153 -2.23 -7.06 15.98
N THR A 154 -2.18 -5.80 16.41
CA THR A 154 -3.15 -5.20 17.36
C THR A 154 -4.20 -4.34 16.68
N GLY A 155 -4.02 -4.05 15.40
CA GLY A 155 -4.87 -3.15 14.63
C GLY A 155 -5.72 -3.86 13.58
N SER A 156 -5.96 -3.14 12.51
CA SER A 156 -6.60 -3.65 11.30
C SER A 156 -5.57 -4.17 10.30
N PRO A 157 -5.92 -5.07 9.38
CA PRO A 157 -5.00 -5.58 8.35
C PRO A 157 -4.74 -4.53 7.27
N HIS A 158 -4.18 -3.39 7.67
CA HIS A 158 -3.88 -2.24 6.83
C HIS A 158 -2.38 -1.99 6.77
N ILE A 159 -1.94 -1.35 5.70
CA ILE A 159 -0.66 -0.64 5.64
C ILE A 159 -0.90 0.81 5.22
N TYR A 160 0.05 1.65 5.52
CA TYR A 160 -0.07 3.10 5.35
C TYR A 160 1.07 3.61 4.49
N GLY A 161 0.85 4.71 3.77
CA GLY A 161 1.86 5.26 2.88
C GLY A 161 1.96 6.78 2.93
N LEU A 162 3.18 7.29 2.86
CA LEU A 162 3.49 8.68 2.60
C LEU A 162 4.05 8.80 1.18
N LEU A 163 3.52 9.72 0.39
CA LEU A 163 4.05 9.99 -0.95
C LEU A 163 4.96 11.21 -0.91
N LEU A 164 6.14 11.07 -1.47
CA LEU A 164 7.14 12.14 -1.56
C LEU A 164 7.46 12.43 -3.02
N SER A 165 7.72 13.69 -3.32
CA SER A 165 8.34 14.09 -4.58
C SER A 165 9.85 13.80 -4.55
N ARG A 166 10.39 13.21 -5.61
CA ARG A 166 11.83 12.94 -5.76
C ARG A 166 12.54 14.01 -6.56
N ASN A 167 11.81 14.78 -7.34
CA ASN A 167 12.33 15.89 -8.14
C ASN A 167 11.37 17.09 -8.07
N THR A 168 11.78 18.19 -8.65
CA THR A 168 10.87 19.34 -8.81
C THR A 168 9.83 19.00 -9.87
N ASN A 169 8.56 19.10 -9.49
CA ASN A 169 7.43 18.82 -10.39
C ASN A 169 6.22 19.70 -10.04
N THR A 170 5.25 19.73 -10.95
CA THR A 170 3.99 20.46 -10.75
C THR A 170 2.85 19.46 -10.88
N MET A 171 1.91 19.52 -9.93
CA MET A 171 0.68 18.73 -9.91
C MET A 171 -0.53 19.67 -9.89
N THR A 172 -0.53 20.66 -10.78
CA THR A 172 -1.58 21.71 -10.82
C THR A 172 -2.92 21.12 -11.22
N GLY A 173 -3.94 21.35 -10.39
CA GLY A 173 -5.30 20.94 -10.69
C GLY A 173 -5.65 19.51 -10.35
N VAL A 174 -4.80 18.81 -9.58
CA VAL A 174 -5.16 17.47 -9.07
C VAL A 174 -6.43 17.57 -8.24
N SER A 175 -7.43 16.76 -8.60
CA SER A 175 -8.69 16.70 -7.85
C SER A 175 -8.50 15.97 -6.51
N THR A 176 -9.44 16.12 -5.60
CA THR A 176 -9.40 15.49 -4.25
C THR A 176 -9.18 13.96 -4.29
N SER A 177 -9.65 13.32 -5.35
CA SER A 177 -9.48 11.88 -5.58
C SER A 177 -8.59 11.55 -6.78
N GLY A 178 -7.94 12.57 -7.33
CA GLY A 178 -7.18 12.46 -8.57
C GLY A 178 -5.80 11.86 -8.41
N LEU A 179 -5.30 11.77 -7.18
CA LEU A 179 -4.07 11.05 -6.86
C LEU A 179 -4.42 9.72 -6.20
N ARG A 180 -4.12 8.61 -6.88
CA ARG A 180 -4.44 7.27 -6.39
C ARG A 180 -3.25 6.34 -6.51
N VAL A 181 -2.99 5.58 -5.47
CA VAL A 181 -2.04 4.49 -5.48
C VAL A 181 -2.79 3.16 -5.44
N THR A 182 -2.40 2.24 -6.29
CA THR A 182 -2.88 0.86 -6.29
C THR A 182 -1.72 -0.07 -5.96
N LEU A 183 -1.94 -0.99 -5.04
CA LEU A 183 -1.01 -2.08 -4.74
C LEU A 183 -1.65 -3.41 -5.14
N GLU A 184 -0.92 -4.23 -5.87
CA GLU A 184 -1.29 -5.61 -6.15
C GLU A 184 -0.52 -6.52 -5.20
N ILE A 185 -1.26 -7.23 -4.36
CA ILE A 185 -0.73 -7.96 -3.22
C ILE A 185 -1.07 -9.44 -3.36
N LEU A 186 -0.05 -10.28 -3.24
CA LEU A 186 -0.17 -11.72 -3.09
C LEU A 186 -0.33 -12.03 -1.59
N GLN A 187 -1.46 -12.67 -1.24
CA GLN A 187 -1.79 -13.10 0.12
C GLN A 187 -1.64 -14.62 0.27
#